data_6ae6c10d7f1354c315de3b3b62b4a60e
#
_entry.id   6ae6c10d7f1354c315de3b3b62b4a60e
#
_cell.length_a   1.000
_cell.length_b   1.000
_cell.length_c   1.000
_cell.angle_alpha   90.00
_cell.angle_beta   90.00
_cell.angle_gamma   90.00
#
_symmetry.space_group_name_H-M   'P 1'
#
loop_
_entity.id
_entity.type
_entity.pdbx_description
1 polymer ?
#
loop_
_entity_poly.entity_id
_entity_poly.type
_entity_poly.pdbx_seq_one_letter_code
_entity_poly.pdbx_strand_id
1 'polypeptide(L)'
;MSTGKVVLLVFGIIFLLVSVGLLLGGAALVWANSALTDSEGFFTTKVRQIERDSYAIVTEPADIDLEAGWHWGWRWDWSNFVTFKVEGSNNDPSKQIFIGVAEESDVKAYLSGVEYDEITEWSIHPYRVEYRHYPGDSVPTAPTTQTFWAESAHGAGTQTLEWEPETGNWVLVLMNDDGSAGVSLSGAIGVKVPWLFGFGVGFLVGGIAALIIGIVMVYFAVRRS
;
A
#
# COMPACT_ATOMS: atom_id res chain seq x y z
N MET A 1 4.53 -35.57 -41.71
CA MET A 1 4.11 -35.66 -40.31
C MET A 1 2.59 -35.97 -40.28
N SER A 2 2.14 -36.86 -39.40
CA SER A 2 0.70 -37.03 -39.23
C SER A 2 0.05 -35.78 -38.63
N THR A 3 -1.23 -35.54 -38.91
CA THR A 3 -1.96 -34.36 -38.36
C THR A 3 -1.82 -34.23 -36.86
N GLY A 4 -1.84 -35.36 -36.12
CA GLY A 4 -1.65 -35.38 -34.68
C GLY A 4 -0.28 -34.85 -34.22
N LYS A 5 0.81 -35.17 -34.96
CA LYS A 5 2.15 -34.67 -34.67
C LYS A 5 2.28 -33.15 -34.89
N VAL A 6 1.59 -32.62 -35.90
CA VAL A 6 1.57 -31.16 -36.16
C VAL A 6 0.82 -30.45 -35.01
N VAL A 7 -0.33 -30.95 -34.58
CA VAL A 7 -1.09 -30.41 -33.47
C VAL A 7 -0.24 -30.43 -32.17
N LEU A 8 0.41 -31.56 -31.89
CA LEU A 8 1.27 -31.70 -30.71
C LEU A 8 2.45 -30.71 -30.72
N LEU A 9 3.05 -30.49 -31.90
CA LEU A 9 4.12 -29.52 -32.08
C LEU A 9 3.65 -28.10 -31.80
N VAL A 10 2.50 -27.71 -32.38
CA VAL A 10 1.93 -26.35 -32.19
C VAL A 10 1.63 -26.08 -30.72
N PHE A 11 0.93 -27.00 -30.04
CA PHE A 11 0.65 -26.85 -28.60
C PHE A 11 1.93 -26.84 -27.77
N GLY A 12 2.92 -27.71 -28.09
CA GLY A 12 4.21 -27.72 -27.42
C GLY A 12 4.93 -26.37 -27.51
N ILE A 13 4.91 -25.74 -28.68
CA ILE A 13 5.51 -24.40 -28.88
C ILE A 13 4.75 -23.34 -28.07
N ILE A 14 3.40 -23.40 -28.06
CA ILE A 14 2.59 -22.47 -27.25
C ILE A 14 2.93 -22.61 -25.78
N PHE A 15 3.01 -23.83 -25.24
CA PHE A 15 3.39 -24.07 -23.84
C PHE A 15 4.79 -23.54 -23.53
N LEU A 16 5.75 -23.69 -24.46
CA LEU A 16 7.09 -23.10 -24.27
C LEU A 16 7.07 -21.57 -24.22
N LEU A 17 6.30 -20.93 -25.09
CA LEU A 17 6.18 -19.46 -25.07
C LEU A 17 5.49 -18.97 -23.78
N VAL A 18 4.41 -19.63 -23.36
CA VAL A 18 3.73 -19.33 -22.10
C VAL A 18 4.67 -19.54 -20.91
N SER A 19 5.47 -20.61 -20.91
CA SER A 19 6.42 -20.87 -19.83
C SER A 19 7.46 -19.76 -19.67
N VAL A 20 7.97 -19.23 -20.76
CA VAL A 20 8.93 -18.10 -20.71
C VAL A 20 8.27 -16.87 -20.08
N GLY A 21 7.03 -16.54 -20.47
CA GLY A 21 6.29 -15.42 -19.88
C GLY A 21 6.06 -15.60 -18.39
N LEU A 22 5.63 -16.80 -17.96
CA LEU A 22 5.40 -17.11 -16.54
C LEU A 22 6.71 -17.09 -15.73
N LEU A 23 7.80 -17.63 -16.25
CA LEU A 23 9.08 -17.64 -15.54
C LEU A 23 9.65 -16.23 -15.39
N LEU A 24 9.62 -15.42 -16.45
CA LEU A 24 10.10 -14.03 -16.39
C LEU A 24 9.21 -13.17 -15.48
N GLY A 25 7.88 -13.28 -15.60
CA GLY A 25 6.94 -12.55 -14.76
C GLY A 25 7.05 -12.97 -13.29
N GLY A 26 7.11 -14.27 -13.01
CA GLY A 26 7.30 -14.79 -11.67
C GLY A 26 8.61 -14.36 -11.03
N ALA A 27 9.72 -14.43 -11.79
CA ALA A 27 11.01 -13.97 -11.30
C ALA A 27 11.03 -12.46 -11.01
N ALA A 28 10.40 -11.66 -11.88
CA ALA A 28 10.28 -10.21 -11.66
C ALA A 28 9.47 -9.88 -10.41
N LEU A 29 8.35 -10.57 -10.15
CA LEU A 29 7.53 -10.36 -8.94
C LEU A 29 8.28 -10.74 -7.66
N VAL A 30 8.96 -11.91 -7.65
CA VAL A 30 9.77 -12.35 -6.52
C VAL A 30 10.94 -11.40 -6.28
N TRP A 31 11.61 -10.96 -7.34
CA TRP A 31 12.70 -9.99 -7.24
C TRP A 31 12.20 -8.65 -6.70
N ALA A 32 11.10 -8.11 -7.24
CA ALA A 32 10.53 -6.84 -6.77
C ALA A 32 10.17 -6.90 -5.28
N ASN A 33 9.52 -8.00 -4.86
CA ASN A 33 9.20 -8.19 -3.44
C ASN A 33 10.44 -8.27 -2.55
N SER A 34 11.54 -8.92 -3.00
CA SER A 34 12.73 -9.08 -2.15
C SER A 34 13.72 -7.93 -2.23
N ALA A 35 13.73 -7.17 -3.32
CA ALA A 35 14.72 -6.11 -3.56
C ALA A 35 14.20 -4.70 -3.25
N LEU A 36 12.87 -4.49 -3.27
CA LEU A 36 12.24 -3.18 -3.13
C LEU A 36 11.46 -3.03 -1.83
N THR A 37 11.32 -4.09 -1.03
CA THR A 37 10.67 -4.02 0.28
C THR A 37 11.70 -3.95 1.42
N ASP A 38 11.26 -3.39 2.55
CA ASP A 38 11.99 -3.45 3.81
C ASP A 38 11.94 -4.85 4.46
N SER A 39 12.54 -5.00 5.66
CA SER A 39 12.58 -6.28 6.39
C SER A 39 11.19 -6.81 6.80
N GLU A 40 10.17 -5.95 6.80
CA GLU A 40 8.79 -6.29 7.15
C GLU A 40 7.91 -6.52 5.92
N GLY A 41 8.49 -6.34 4.71
CA GLY A 41 7.83 -6.55 3.43
C GLY A 41 7.05 -5.35 2.91
N PHE A 42 7.32 -4.13 3.41
CA PHE A 42 6.72 -2.90 2.93
C PHE A 42 7.58 -2.23 1.84
N PHE A 43 6.93 -1.78 0.79
CA PHE A 43 7.50 -0.82 -0.16
C PHE A 43 7.47 0.55 0.50
N THR A 44 8.59 1.01 1.05
CA THR A 44 8.67 2.19 1.89
C THR A 44 9.31 3.36 1.15
N THR A 45 8.74 4.56 1.31
CA THR A 45 9.32 5.82 0.85
C THR A 45 9.43 6.80 2.00
N LYS A 46 10.58 7.52 2.06
CA LYS A 46 10.80 8.53 3.09
C LYS A 46 10.02 9.80 2.78
N VAL A 47 9.34 10.31 3.78
CA VAL A 47 8.72 11.62 3.80
C VAL A 47 9.75 12.62 4.32
N ARG A 48 9.98 13.70 3.57
CA ARG A 48 10.81 14.80 4.07
C ARG A 48 10.07 15.51 5.21
N GLN A 49 10.83 16.30 5.96
CA GLN A 49 10.27 17.12 7.02
C GLN A 49 9.03 17.89 6.55
N ILE A 50 7.95 17.71 7.29
CA ILE A 50 6.71 18.47 7.18
C ILE A 50 6.62 19.34 8.41
N GLU A 51 6.36 20.64 8.24
CA GLU A 51 6.26 21.61 9.33
C GLU A 51 5.11 22.56 9.06
N ARG A 52 4.19 22.67 10.02
CA ARG A 52 3.02 23.55 9.98
C ARG A 52 2.75 24.11 11.37
N ASP A 53 2.35 25.38 11.42
CA ASP A 53 2.05 26.04 12.69
C ASP A 53 0.69 25.63 13.27
N SER A 54 -0.16 24.98 12.47
CA SER A 54 -1.49 24.52 12.84
C SER A 54 -1.47 23.37 13.86
N TYR A 55 -2.65 23.00 14.38
CA TYR A 55 -2.83 21.93 15.36
C TYR A 55 -2.79 20.53 14.74
N ALA A 56 -3.18 20.40 13.47
CA ALA A 56 -3.20 19.12 12.77
C ALA A 56 -2.79 19.26 11.30
N ILE A 57 -2.22 18.18 10.77
CA ILE A 57 -2.04 17.96 9.35
C ILE A 57 -2.89 16.74 9.00
N VAL A 58 -3.78 16.88 8.01
CA VAL A 58 -4.66 15.80 7.56
C VAL A 58 -4.45 15.52 6.08
N THR A 59 -4.73 14.31 5.63
CA THR A 59 -4.79 14.01 4.19
C THR A 59 -6.16 14.34 3.62
N GLU A 60 -6.26 14.53 2.30
CA GLU A 60 -7.55 14.42 1.65
C GLU A 60 -8.18 13.06 1.95
N PRO A 61 -9.54 13.00 2.04
CA PRO A 61 -10.24 11.74 2.26
C PRO A 61 -9.96 10.74 1.14
N ALA A 62 -9.56 9.54 1.50
CA ALA A 62 -9.44 8.42 0.59
C ALA A 62 -10.77 7.65 0.55
N ASP A 63 -11.47 7.71 -0.58
CA ASP A 63 -12.67 6.91 -0.83
C ASP A 63 -12.23 5.48 -1.21
N ILE A 64 -12.42 4.55 -0.28
CA ILE A 64 -12.02 3.15 -0.43
C ILE A 64 -13.26 2.31 -0.63
N ASP A 65 -13.43 1.75 -1.83
CA ASP A 65 -14.47 0.77 -2.17
C ASP A 65 -13.86 -0.60 -2.43
N LEU A 66 -13.89 -1.45 -1.41
CA LEU A 66 -13.42 -2.83 -1.49
C LEU A 66 -14.46 -3.79 -2.08
N GLU A 67 -15.71 -3.32 -2.29
CA GLU A 67 -16.79 -4.10 -2.88
C GLU A 67 -16.85 -3.99 -4.43
N ALA A 68 -16.06 -3.16 -5.05
CA ALA A 68 -15.95 -2.99 -6.50
C ALA A 68 -15.39 -4.26 -7.17
N GLY A 69 -16.08 -5.39 -7.00
CA GLY A 69 -15.78 -6.67 -7.62
C GLY A 69 -16.40 -6.76 -9.01
N TRP A 70 -15.66 -7.31 -9.96
CA TRP A 70 -16.17 -7.71 -11.28
C TRP A 70 -17.37 -8.65 -11.14
N HIS A 71 -18.42 -8.41 -11.93
CA HIS A 71 -19.72 -9.07 -11.90
C HIS A 71 -19.75 -10.59 -12.19
N TRP A 72 -18.69 -11.33 -11.86
CA TRP A 72 -18.62 -12.79 -12.09
C TRP A 72 -18.74 -13.63 -10.82
N GLY A 73 -19.43 -13.13 -9.79
CA GLY A 73 -19.87 -13.95 -8.63
C GLY A 73 -18.78 -14.38 -7.66
N TRP A 74 -17.54 -13.97 -7.86
CA TRP A 74 -16.43 -14.17 -6.94
C TRP A 74 -16.21 -12.87 -6.20
N ARG A 75 -16.72 -12.78 -4.98
CA ARG A 75 -16.42 -11.69 -4.06
C ARG A 75 -15.00 -11.91 -3.52
N TRP A 76 -14.08 -11.10 -3.97
CA TRP A 76 -12.75 -11.03 -3.38
C TRP A 76 -12.82 -9.99 -2.29
N ASP A 77 -12.51 -10.40 -1.07
CA ASP A 77 -12.30 -9.46 0.04
C ASP A 77 -10.91 -8.85 -0.12
N TRP A 78 -10.86 -7.59 -0.46
CA TRP A 78 -9.61 -6.86 -0.68
C TRP A 78 -9.00 -6.32 0.62
N SER A 79 -9.70 -6.40 1.77
CA SER A 79 -9.21 -5.91 3.06
C SER A 79 -7.86 -6.51 3.46
N ASN A 80 -7.62 -7.79 3.13
CA ASN A 80 -6.36 -8.48 3.43
C ASN A 80 -5.29 -8.36 2.31
N PHE A 81 -5.54 -7.53 1.28
CA PHE A 81 -4.64 -7.45 0.12
C PHE A 81 -3.60 -6.36 0.21
N VAL A 82 -3.82 -5.35 1.04
CA VAL A 82 -2.92 -4.21 1.20
C VAL A 82 -2.91 -3.79 2.66
N THR A 83 -1.73 -3.56 3.22
CA THR A 83 -1.54 -2.94 4.53
C THR A 83 -0.76 -1.64 4.31
N PHE A 84 -1.24 -0.54 4.85
CA PHE A 84 -0.50 0.73 4.88
C PHE A 84 0.30 0.84 6.17
N LYS A 85 1.49 1.41 6.06
CA LYS A 85 2.36 1.73 7.19
C LYS A 85 2.70 3.22 7.15
N VAL A 86 2.52 3.89 8.27
CA VAL A 86 2.96 5.28 8.46
C VAL A 86 3.92 5.30 9.64
N GLU A 87 5.14 5.70 9.39
CA GLU A 87 6.14 5.97 10.41
C GLU A 87 6.31 7.47 10.58
N GLY A 88 6.39 7.93 11.82
CA GLY A 88 6.58 9.33 12.10
C GLY A 88 7.32 9.57 13.41
N SER A 89 8.11 10.62 13.44
CA SER A 89 8.73 11.15 14.63
C SER A 89 8.60 12.67 14.68
N ASN A 90 8.36 13.22 15.87
CA ASN A 90 8.40 14.66 16.04
C ASN A 90 9.84 15.16 15.91
N ASN A 91 10.06 16.25 15.17
CA ASN A 91 11.39 16.85 15.01
C ASN A 91 11.77 17.69 16.25
N ASP A 92 10.79 18.09 17.07
CA ASP A 92 11.01 18.67 18.39
C ASP A 92 11.09 17.54 19.44
N PRO A 93 12.25 17.30 20.05
CA PRO A 93 12.43 16.21 21.00
C PRO A 93 11.66 16.40 22.32
N SER A 94 11.11 17.59 22.56
CA SER A 94 10.27 17.88 23.73
C SER A 94 8.80 17.52 23.51
N LYS A 95 8.39 17.23 22.27
CA LYS A 95 7.03 16.88 21.89
C LYS A 95 6.94 15.41 21.48
N GLN A 96 5.78 14.84 21.67
CA GLN A 96 5.45 13.51 21.20
C GLN A 96 4.54 13.60 19.97
N ILE A 97 4.57 12.59 19.13
CA ILE A 97 3.74 12.54 17.92
C ILE A 97 2.50 11.70 18.17
N PHE A 98 1.42 12.07 17.50
CA PHE A 98 0.22 11.28 17.30
C PHE A 98 -0.01 11.06 15.81
N ILE A 99 -0.25 9.81 15.43
CA ILE A 99 -0.64 9.37 14.07
C ILE A 99 -1.96 8.62 14.23
N GLY A 100 -3.00 8.99 13.53
CA GLY A 100 -4.29 8.31 13.61
C GLY A 100 -4.96 8.21 12.24
N VAL A 101 -5.74 7.15 12.03
CA VAL A 101 -6.63 6.96 10.89
C VAL A 101 -8.05 6.86 11.42
N ALA A 102 -8.97 7.62 10.82
CA ALA A 102 -10.38 7.60 11.17
C ALA A 102 -11.27 7.93 9.97
N GLU A 103 -12.57 7.72 10.12
CA GLU A 103 -13.55 8.15 9.12
C GLU A 103 -13.55 9.68 8.98
N GLU A 104 -13.73 10.16 7.76
CA GLU A 104 -13.78 11.58 7.42
C GLU A 104 -14.76 12.36 8.30
N SER A 105 -15.94 11.79 8.57
CA SER A 105 -16.99 12.39 9.37
C SER A 105 -16.54 12.68 10.80
N ASP A 106 -15.81 11.77 11.42
CA ASP A 106 -15.32 11.88 12.78
C ASP A 106 -14.19 12.89 12.89
N VAL A 107 -13.24 12.86 11.92
CA VAL A 107 -12.16 13.85 11.85
C VAL A 107 -12.72 15.26 11.65
N LYS A 108 -13.70 15.44 10.75
CA LYS A 108 -14.36 16.75 10.55
C LYS A 108 -15.08 17.24 11.80
N ALA A 109 -15.73 16.36 12.54
CA ALA A 109 -16.37 16.70 13.81
C ALA A 109 -15.34 17.10 14.86
N TYR A 110 -14.25 16.35 15.00
CA TYR A 110 -13.19 16.59 15.96
C TYR A 110 -12.44 17.91 15.68
N LEU A 111 -12.13 18.20 14.44
CA LEU A 111 -11.43 19.41 14.02
C LEU A 111 -12.37 20.60 13.73
N SER A 112 -13.65 20.50 14.10
CA SER A 112 -14.61 21.60 13.89
C SER A 112 -14.19 22.84 14.67
N GLY A 113 -13.91 23.95 13.95
CA GLY A 113 -13.43 25.22 14.51
C GLY A 113 -11.95 25.20 14.94
N VAL A 114 -11.22 24.13 14.72
CA VAL A 114 -9.77 24.01 14.96
C VAL A 114 -9.00 24.42 13.70
N GLU A 115 -7.88 25.09 13.87
CA GLU A 115 -6.96 25.41 12.77
C GLU A 115 -6.18 24.17 12.36
N TYR A 116 -6.25 23.79 11.04
CA TYR A 116 -5.49 22.66 10.51
C TYR A 116 -5.11 22.85 9.04
N ASP A 117 -4.17 22.06 8.56
CA ASP A 117 -3.74 22.03 7.17
C ASP A 117 -4.06 20.66 6.55
N GLU A 118 -4.68 20.67 5.37
CA GLU A 118 -5.00 19.49 4.58
C GLU A 118 -4.00 19.34 3.44
N ILE A 119 -3.37 18.18 3.32
CA ILE A 119 -2.50 17.84 2.18
C ILE A 119 -3.39 17.56 0.97
N THR A 120 -3.32 18.42 -0.07
CA THR A 120 -4.13 18.32 -1.29
C THR A 120 -3.36 17.73 -2.47
N GLU A 121 -2.03 17.81 -2.46
CA GLU A 121 -1.19 17.19 -3.47
C GLU A 121 0.12 16.74 -2.84
N TRP A 122 0.54 15.54 -3.18
CA TRP A 122 1.83 15.02 -2.79
C TRP A 122 2.54 14.39 -3.97
N SER A 123 3.71 14.91 -4.30
CA SER A 123 4.60 14.37 -5.33
C SER A 123 5.97 14.03 -4.73
N ILE A 124 6.51 12.89 -5.16
CA ILE A 124 7.83 12.41 -4.70
C ILE A 124 8.94 12.90 -5.65
N HIS A 125 8.63 13.05 -6.95
CA HIS A 125 9.62 13.46 -7.95
C HIS A 125 9.04 14.51 -8.93
N PRO A 126 9.35 15.83 -8.77
CA PRO A 126 10.08 16.45 -7.65
C PRO A 126 9.27 16.39 -6.35
N TYR A 127 9.96 16.38 -5.22
CA TYR A 127 9.27 16.40 -3.92
C TYR A 127 8.50 17.72 -3.77
N ARG A 128 7.18 17.62 -3.66
CA ARG A 128 6.26 18.75 -3.49
C ARG A 128 5.08 18.29 -2.66
N VAL A 129 4.69 19.14 -1.71
CA VAL A 129 3.47 18.95 -0.93
C VAL A 129 2.69 20.25 -1.01
N GLU A 130 1.44 20.19 -1.42
CA GLU A 130 0.53 21.33 -1.41
C GLU A 130 -0.46 21.17 -0.26
N TYR A 131 -0.82 22.32 0.33
CA TYR A 131 -1.69 22.35 1.49
C TYR A 131 -2.85 23.30 1.26
N ARG A 132 -4.02 22.91 1.77
CA ARG A 132 -5.18 23.79 1.97
C ARG A 132 -5.27 24.09 3.44
N HIS A 133 -5.22 25.38 3.79
CA HIS A 133 -5.31 25.83 5.17
C HIS A 133 -6.77 26.06 5.57
N TYR A 134 -7.16 25.52 6.72
CA TYR A 134 -8.45 25.74 7.35
C TYR A 134 -8.25 26.54 8.64
N PRO A 135 -8.72 27.79 8.71
CA PRO A 135 -8.60 28.62 9.91
C PRO A 135 -9.55 28.14 11.02
N GLY A 136 -9.16 28.35 12.27
CA GLY A 136 -9.97 28.09 13.45
C GLY A 136 -9.39 28.75 14.68
N ASP A 137 -10.27 29.02 15.65
CA ASP A 137 -9.88 29.67 16.91
C ASP A 137 -9.96 28.70 18.12
N SER A 138 -10.41 27.46 17.88
CA SER A 138 -10.56 26.45 18.93
C SER A 138 -9.26 25.66 19.11
N VAL A 139 -8.96 25.32 20.35
CA VAL A 139 -7.87 24.39 20.70
C VAL A 139 -8.46 22.99 20.79
N PRO A 140 -7.93 22.00 20.05
CA PRO A 140 -8.44 20.64 20.13
C PRO A 140 -8.10 20.00 21.48
N THR A 141 -8.91 19.06 21.92
CA THR A 141 -8.54 18.14 23.00
C THR A 141 -7.43 17.21 22.51
N ALA A 142 -6.63 16.65 23.42
CA ALA A 142 -5.58 15.72 23.03
C ALA A 142 -6.16 14.56 22.21
N PRO A 143 -5.58 14.24 21.02
CA PRO A 143 -6.09 13.18 20.14
C PRO A 143 -6.07 11.81 20.81
N THR A 144 -5.17 11.59 21.75
CA THR A 144 -5.04 10.37 22.54
C THR A 144 -6.25 10.10 23.44
N THR A 145 -7.10 11.11 23.71
CA THR A 145 -8.33 10.96 24.49
C THR A 145 -9.55 10.59 23.65
N GLN A 146 -9.43 10.59 22.34
CA GLN A 146 -10.53 10.26 21.43
C GLN A 146 -10.61 8.75 21.20
N THR A 147 -11.82 8.25 20.94
CA THR A 147 -12.10 6.81 20.80
C THR A 147 -12.61 6.42 19.41
N PHE A 148 -12.65 7.36 18.47
CA PHE A 148 -13.14 7.13 17.11
C PHE A 148 -12.04 6.69 16.12
N TRP A 149 -10.80 6.66 16.55
CA TRP A 149 -9.70 6.21 15.70
C TRP A 149 -9.86 4.72 15.36
N ALA A 150 -9.81 4.38 14.08
CA ALA A 150 -9.75 2.99 13.64
C ALA A 150 -8.42 2.36 14.05
N GLU A 151 -7.32 3.11 13.81
CA GLU A 151 -5.98 2.78 14.29
C GLU A 151 -5.25 4.05 14.72
N SER A 152 -4.37 3.93 15.71
CA SER A 152 -3.57 5.05 16.16
C SER A 152 -2.25 4.61 16.80
N ALA A 153 -1.22 5.45 16.63
CA ALA A 153 0.07 5.31 17.30
C ALA A 153 0.51 6.66 17.86
N HIS A 154 1.06 6.70 19.06
CA HIS A 154 1.52 7.95 19.68
C HIS A 154 2.68 7.71 20.63
N GLY A 155 3.47 8.75 20.90
CA GLY A 155 4.54 8.69 21.87
C GLY A 155 5.80 9.45 21.44
N ALA A 156 6.87 9.27 22.21
CA ALA A 156 8.18 9.83 21.93
C ALA A 156 8.96 8.99 20.91
N GLY A 157 9.82 9.64 20.13
CA GLY A 157 10.61 8.98 19.08
C GLY A 157 9.78 8.59 17.88
N THR A 158 10.20 7.55 17.17
CA THR A 158 9.47 7.08 15.99
C THR A 158 8.31 6.21 16.42
N GLN A 159 7.13 6.58 15.96
CA GLN A 159 5.90 5.81 16.11
C GLN A 159 5.53 5.19 14.76
N THR A 160 5.00 3.99 14.79
CA THR A 160 4.57 3.24 13.60
C THR A 160 3.10 2.89 13.75
N LEU A 161 2.32 3.26 12.74
CA LEU A 161 0.93 2.86 12.58
C LEU A 161 0.85 1.94 11.36
N GLU A 162 0.29 0.75 11.53
CA GLU A 162 -0.10 -0.15 10.46
C GLU A 162 -1.62 -0.21 10.39
N TRP A 163 -2.17 -0.07 9.19
CA TRP A 163 -3.60 -0.05 8.99
C TRP A 163 -4.00 -0.87 7.76
N GLU A 164 -4.97 -1.74 7.95
CA GLU A 164 -5.64 -2.49 6.89
C GLU A 164 -6.90 -1.72 6.47
N PRO A 165 -6.99 -1.26 5.20
CA PRO A 165 -8.11 -0.44 4.77
C PRO A 165 -9.42 -1.21 4.77
N GLU A 166 -10.47 -0.53 5.20
CA GLU A 166 -11.87 -0.95 5.11
C GLU A 166 -12.61 -0.05 4.12
N THR A 167 -13.79 -0.50 3.64
CA THR A 167 -14.65 0.33 2.80
C THR A 167 -15.12 1.56 3.57
N GLY A 168 -14.94 2.75 3.00
CA GLY A 168 -15.31 4.02 3.63
C GLY A 168 -14.43 5.19 3.17
N ASN A 169 -14.68 6.36 3.75
CA ASN A 169 -13.89 7.56 3.51
C ASN A 169 -12.93 7.78 4.68
N TRP A 170 -11.66 7.53 4.45
CA TRP A 170 -10.64 7.51 5.48
C TRP A 170 -9.68 8.69 5.40
N VAL A 171 -9.30 9.22 6.55
CA VAL A 171 -8.38 10.35 6.69
C VAL A 171 -7.24 9.96 7.62
N LEU A 172 -6.00 10.22 7.20
CA LEU A 172 -4.82 10.17 8.07
C LEU A 172 -4.65 11.52 8.77
N VAL A 173 -4.45 11.50 10.07
CA VAL A 173 -4.27 12.68 10.93
C VAL A 173 -2.93 12.60 11.62
N LEU A 174 -2.17 13.70 11.56
CA LEU A 174 -0.88 13.88 12.20
C LEU A 174 -0.96 15.08 13.13
N MET A 175 -0.65 14.87 14.41
CA MET A 175 -0.74 15.91 15.47
C MET A 175 0.39 15.75 16.48
N ASN A 176 0.56 16.74 17.33
CA ASN A 176 1.21 16.51 18.61
C ASN A 176 0.27 15.72 19.51
N ASP A 177 0.76 14.80 20.32
CA ASP A 177 -0.05 13.88 21.13
C ASP A 177 -0.85 14.59 22.26
N ASP A 178 -0.38 15.77 22.67
CA ASP A 178 -1.05 16.65 23.63
C ASP A 178 -2.06 17.61 22.97
N GLY A 179 -2.21 17.59 21.64
CA GLY A 179 -3.08 18.50 20.91
C GLY A 179 -2.53 19.92 20.77
N SER A 180 -1.26 20.16 21.05
CA SER A 180 -0.63 21.48 20.87
C SER A 180 -0.37 21.82 19.41
N ALA A 181 -0.37 23.11 19.06
CA ALA A 181 -0.03 23.59 17.73
C ALA A 181 1.48 23.43 17.41
N GLY A 182 1.83 23.64 16.14
CA GLY A 182 3.19 23.52 15.64
C GLY A 182 3.58 22.06 15.43
N VAL A 183 2.96 21.42 14.42
CA VAL A 183 3.27 20.05 14.02
C VAL A 183 4.51 20.04 13.14
N SER A 184 5.58 19.42 13.62
CA SER A 184 6.83 19.26 12.88
C SER A 184 7.26 17.80 12.93
N LEU A 185 7.25 17.13 11.80
CA LEU A 185 7.49 15.70 11.74
C LEU A 185 8.35 15.27 10.55
N SER A 186 9.03 14.17 10.71
CA SER A 186 9.70 13.41 9.66
C SER A 186 9.28 11.96 9.74
N GLY A 187 9.22 11.26 8.61
CA GLY A 187 8.78 9.88 8.64
C GLY A 187 8.94 9.13 7.34
N ALA A 188 8.17 8.08 7.21
CA ALA A 188 8.08 7.27 6.01
C ALA A 188 6.65 6.75 5.85
N ILE A 189 6.28 6.48 4.60
CA ILE A 189 5.03 5.80 4.26
C ILE A 189 5.39 4.52 3.53
N GLY A 190 4.72 3.44 3.89
CA GLY A 190 4.91 2.13 3.30
C GLY A 190 3.59 1.50 2.88
N VAL A 191 3.66 0.65 1.88
CA VAL A 191 2.56 -0.23 1.47
C VAL A 191 3.06 -1.66 1.36
N LYS A 192 2.32 -2.59 1.93
CA LYS A 192 2.60 -4.02 1.84
C LYS A 192 1.52 -4.70 1.02
N VAL A 193 1.96 -5.54 0.10
CA VAL A 193 1.09 -6.30 -0.82
C VAL A 193 1.41 -7.79 -0.63
N PRO A 194 0.80 -8.46 0.38
CA PRO A 194 1.21 -9.80 0.82
C PRO A 194 1.15 -10.87 -0.27
N TRP A 195 0.19 -10.77 -1.18
CA TRP A 195 -0.04 -11.74 -2.26
C TRP A 195 1.01 -11.67 -3.39
N LEU A 196 1.77 -10.57 -3.50
CA LEU A 196 2.72 -10.34 -4.59
C LEU A 196 3.78 -11.47 -4.67
N PHE A 197 4.34 -11.85 -3.53
CA PHE A 197 5.30 -12.94 -3.44
C PHE A 197 4.66 -14.29 -3.81
N GLY A 198 3.46 -14.56 -3.30
CA GLY A 198 2.73 -15.81 -3.57
C GLY A 198 2.43 -15.99 -5.06
N PHE A 199 1.97 -14.94 -5.75
CA PHE A 199 1.76 -14.96 -7.20
C PHE A 199 3.07 -15.15 -7.96
N GLY A 200 4.15 -14.50 -7.54
CA GLY A 200 5.47 -14.68 -8.13
C GLY A 200 5.92 -16.16 -8.09
N VAL A 201 5.82 -16.79 -6.93
CA VAL A 201 6.14 -18.22 -6.74
C VAL A 201 5.19 -19.10 -7.57
N GLY A 202 3.88 -18.82 -7.56
CA GLY A 202 2.90 -19.55 -8.36
C GLY A 202 3.21 -19.51 -9.86
N PHE A 203 3.61 -18.36 -10.38
CA PHE A 203 4.03 -18.21 -11.78
C PHE A 203 5.32 -18.97 -12.09
N LEU A 204 6.29 -19.01 -11.17
CA LEU A 204 7.50 -19.80 -11.34
C LEU A 204 7.18 -21.31 -11.41
N VAL A 205 6.36 -21.80 -10.49
CA VAL A 205 5.97 -23.22 -10.46
C VAL A 205 5.16 -23.58 -11.70
N GLY A 206 4.17 -22.76 -12.07
CA GLY A 206 3.37 -22.95 -13.29
C GLY A 206 4.22 -22.85 -14.56
N GLY A 207 5.17 -21.94 -14.60
CA GLY A 207 6.12 -21.79 -15.70
C GLY A 207 7.01 -23.02 -15.88
N ILE A 208 7.54 -23.59 -14.80
CA ILE A 208 8.32 -24.84 -14.84
C ILE A 208 7.46 -26.00 -15.34
N ALA A 209 6.23 -26.14 -14.84
CA ALA A 209 5.31 -27.18 -15.28
C ALA A 209 5.00 -27.05 -16.79
N ALA A 210 4.67 -25.85 -17.25
CA ALA A 210 4.41 -25.57 -18.66
C ALA A 210 5.65 -25.84 -19.53
N LEU A 211 6.84 -25.52 -19.06
CA LEU A 211 8.11 -25.81 -19.75
C LEU A 211 8.30 -27.32 -19.95
N ILE A 212 8.13 -28.11 -18.90
CA ILE A 212 8.25 -29.57 -18.98
C ILE A 212 7.23 -30.14 -19.95
N ILE A 213 5.96 -29.75 -19.85
CA ILE A 213 4.89 -30.20 -20.77
C ILE A 213 5.26 -29.83 -22.22
N GLY A 214 5.66 -28.59 -22.46
CA GLY A 214 6.05 -28.11 -23.79
C GLY A 214 7.21 -28.92 -24.40
N ILE A 215 8.26 -29.15 -23.61
CA ILE A 215 9.41 -29.98 -24.04
C ILE A 215 8.97 -31.40 -24.40
N VAL A 216 8.16 -32.05 -23.56
CA VAL A 216 7.68 -33.42 -23.78
C VAL A 216 6.82 -33.49 -25.05
N MET A 217 5.90 -32.52 -25.26
CA MET A 217 5.07 -32.46 -26.45
C MET A 217 5.89 -32.27 -27.72
N VAL A 218 6.85 -31.35 -27.73
CA VAL A 218 7.75 -31.14 -28.86
C VAL A 218 8.59 -32.39 -29.13
N TYR A 219 9.14 -33.04 -28.10
CA TYR A 219 9.92 -34.25 -28.21
C TYR A 219 9.12 -35.38 -28.92
N PHE A 220 7.88 -35.65 -28.48
CA PHE A 220 7.05 -36.68 -29.10
C PHE A 220 6.57 -36.30 -30.53
N ALA A 221 6.39 -35.00 -30.79
CA ALA A 221 6.05 -34.53 -32.13
C ALA A 221 7.17 -34.76 -33.15
N VAL A 222 8.42 -34.54 -32.73
CA VAL A 222 9.59 -34.62 -33.63
C VAL A 222 10.20 -36.03 -33.69
N ARG A 223 10.01 -36.85 -32.68
CA ARG A 223 10.52 -38.21 -32.61
C ARG A 223 10.07 -39.04 -33.82
N ARG A 224 11.05 -39.55 -34.60
CA ARG A 224 10.82 -40.50 -35.69
C ARG A 224 10.44 -41.87 -35.11
N SER A 225 9.27 -42.39 -35.44
CA SER A 225 8.88 -43.79 -35.24
C SER A 225 9.42 -44.63 -36.35
#